data_7419c6dc2ce0e70a94487b925e3e6ed2
#
_entry.id   7419c6dc2ce0e70a94487b925e3e6ed2
#
_cell.length_a   1.000
_cell.length_b   1.000
_cell.length_c   1.000
_cell.angle_alpha   90.00
_cell.angle_beta   90.00
_cell.angle_gamma   90.00
#
_symmetry.space_group_name_H-M   'P 1'
#
loop_
_entity.id
_entity.type
_entity.pdbx_description
1 polymer ?
#
loop_
_entity_poly.entity_id
_entity_poly.type
_entity_poly.pdbx_seq_one_letter_code
_entity_poly.pdbx_strand_id
1 'polypeptide(L)'
;MQLFISAFIVFGAIAVNMVANIVTPTYVIQLFTKLNYKVAVTITGLLAMGSFPWVLVQDDNAKGLDTFVHVYSAFLGPMIAILVIEFYVLRKQHIDIEELYRKGGDFSGVNYAAIIALIVGAAAAFLFVDLAWLIGFIVAAIVYPLVTKYMFKGSSFKNNTIFDQTK
;
A
#
# COMPACT_ATOMS: atom_id res chain seq x y z
N MET A 1 10.53 -34.27 -16.57
CA MET A 1 10.62 -32.81 -16.75
C MET A 1 9.45 -32.08 -16.09
N GLN A 2 8.19 -32.46 -16.32
CA GLN A 2 7.02 -31.83 -15.70
C GLN A 2 7.06 -31.85 -14.18
N LEU A 3 7.46 -32.93 -13.53
CA LEU A 3 7.54 -33.03 -12.07
C LEU A 3 8.50 -32.02 -11.47
N PHE A 4 9.67 -31.79 -12.09
CA PHE A 4 10.65 -30.81 -11.63
C PHE A 4 10.13 -29.38 -11.78
N ILE A 5 9.46 -29.08 -12.89
CA ILE A 5 8.86 -27.77 -13.13
C ILE A 5 7.75 -27.50 -12.11
N SER A 6 6.87 -28.50 -11.89
CA SER A 6 5.79 -28.36 -10.89
C SER A 6 6.34 -28.18 -9.47
N ALA A 7 7.36 -28.96 -9.09
CA ALA A 7 8.01 -28.80 -7.79
C ALA A 7 8.64 -27.39 -7.63
N PHE A 8 9.35 -26.90 -8.65
CA PHE A 8 9.94 -25.56 -8.64
C PHE A 8 8.89 -24.47 -8.47
N ILE A 9 7.76 -24.58 -9.21
CA ILE A 9 6.64 -23.62 -9.10
C ILE A 9 6.05 -23.64 -7.68
N VAL A 10 5.81 -24.82 -7.11
CA VAL A 10 5.26 -24.95 -5.76
C VAL A 10 6.18 -24.35 -4.71
N PHE A 11 7.49 -24.70 -4.73
CA PHE A 11 8.44 -24.12 -3.80
C PHE A 11 8.60 -22.62 -3.96
N GLY A 12 8.62 -22.13 -5.21
CA GLY A 12 8.67 -20.69 -5.49
C GLY A 12 7.44 -19.95 -4.95
N ALA A 13 6.25 -20.50 -5.19
CA ALA A 13 5.00 -19.92 -4.69
C ALA A 13 4.95 -19.91 -3.16
N ILE A 14 5.37 -20.99 -2.49
CA ILE A 14 5.45 -21.03 -1.01
C ILE A 14 6.44 -19.98 -0.49
N ALA A 15 7.64 -19.88 -1.07
CA ALA A 15 8.67 -18.95 -0.63
C ALA A 15 8.20 -17.49 -0.77
N VAL A 16 7.64 -17.11 -1.92
CA VAL A 16 7.09 -15.77 -2.16
C VAL A 16 5.95 -15.45 -1.20
N ASN A 17 5.04 -16.40 -1.01
CA ASN A 17 3.90 -16.23 -0.11
C ASN A 17 4.34 -16.06 1.36
N MET A 18 5.34 -16.82 1.82
CA MET A 18 5.89 -16.66 3.17
C MET A 18 6.50 -15.27 3.36
N VAL A 19 7.30 -14.79 2.40
CA VAL A 19 7.92 -13.46 2.52
C VAL A 19 6.88 -12.36 2.51
N ALA A 20 5.95 -12.37 1.58
CA ALA A 20 4.94 -11.32 1.45
C ALA A 20 3.90 -11.34 2.58
N ASN A 21 3.40 -12.51 2.95
CA ASN A 21 2.22 -12.63 3.80
C ASN A 21 2.50 -13.05 5.25
N ILE A 22 3.73 -13.47 5.57
CA ILE A 22 4.12 -13.79 6.95
C ILE A 22 5.18 -12.82 7.47
N VAL A 23 6.26 -12.61 6.74
CA VAL A 23 7.37 -11.78 7.23
C VAL A 23 6.94 -10.33 7.37
N THR A 24 6.28 -9.77 6.35
CA THR A 24 5.83 -8.37 6.36
C THR A 24 4.86 -8.06 7.50
N PRO A 25 3.73 -8.80 7.70
CA PRO A 25 2.84 -8.58 8.84
C PRO A 25 3.53 -8.82 10.19
N THR A 26 4.50 -9.73 10.26
CA THR A 26 5.28 -9.95 11.48
C THR A 26 6.03 -8.70 11.91
N TYR A 27 6.68 -8.00 10.97
CA TYR A 27 7.35 -6.72 11.28
C TYR A 27 6.35 -5.64 11.69
N VAL A 28 5.17 -5.60 11.08
CA VAL A 28 4.11 -4.67 11.49
C VAL A 28 3.70 -4.93 12.94
N ILE A 29 3.46 -6.19 13.32
CA ILE A 29 3.14 -6.57 14.71
C ILE A 29 4.27 -6.16 15.66
N GLN A 30 5.53 -6.41 15.29
CA GLN A 30 6.68 -5.98 16.11
C GLN A 30 6.71 -4.48 16.33
N LEU A 31 6.43 -3.69 15.28
CA LEU A 31 6.43 -2.23 15.35
C LEU A 31 5.43 -1.69 16.39
N PHE A 32 4.23 -2.28 16.43
CA PHE A 32 3.18 -1.84 17.35
C PHE A 32 3.32 -2.43 18.76
N THR A 33 3.81 -3.66 18.89
CA THR A 33 3.81 -4.39 20.17
C THR A 33 5.16 -4.46 20.86
N LYS A 34 6.25 -4.16 20.12
CA LYS A 34 7.66 -4.32 20.57
C LYS A 34 8.01 -5.75 21.01
N LEU A 35 7.26 -6.74 20.57
CA LEU A 35 7.51 -8.16 20.84
C LEU A 35 8.70 -8.67 20.04
N ASN A 36 9.33 -9.75 20.54
CA ASN A 36 10.40 -10.41 19.78
C ASN A 36 9.85 -11.07 18.51
N TYR A 37 10.71 -11.22 17.51
CA TYR A 37 10.35 -11.80 16.21
C TYR A 37 9.64 -13.15 16.32
N LYS A 38 10.12 -14.05 17.21
CA LYS A 38 9.52 -15.38 17.40
C LYS A 38 8.06 -15.32 17.85
N VAL A 39 7.76 -14.43 18.78
CA VAL A 39 6.38 -14.24 19.27
C VAL A 39 5.51 -13.58 18.20
N ALA A 40 6.03 -12.54 17.55
CA ALA A 40 5.31 -11.83 16.50
C ALA A 40 4.97 -12.74 15.31
N VAL A 41 5.91 -13.59 14.84
CA VAL A 41 5.65 -14.53 13.75
C VAL A 41 4.65 -15.62 14.13
N THR A 42 4.66 -16.05 15.39
CA THR A 42 3.66 -17.01 15.89
C THR A 42 2.27 -16.38 15.87
N ILE A 43 2.14 -15.14 16.34
CA ILE A 43 0.87 -14.39 16.29
C ILE A 43 0.40 -14.23 14.85
N THR A 44 1.29 -13.83 13.92
CA THR A 44 0.97 -13.71 12.50
C THR A 44 0.45 -15.04 11.92
N GLY A 45 1.13 -16.14 12.23
CA GLY A 45 0.73 -17.47 11.79
C GLY A 45 -0.64 -17.89 12.34
N LEU A 46 -0.89 -17.64 13.62
CA LEU A 46 -2.18 -17.93 14.24
C LEU A 46 -3.31 -17.08 13.65
N LEU A 47 -3.07 -15.80 13.38
CA LEU A 47 -4.04 -14.93 12.70
C LEU A 47 -4.32 -15.39 11.29
N ALA A 48 -3.29 -15.79 10.54
CA ALA A 48 -3.43 -16.33 9.19
C ALA A 48 -4.25 -17.63 9.19
N MET A 49 -4.03 -18.53 10.12
CA MET A 49 -4.83 -19.76 10.28
C MET A 49 -6.25 -19.44 10.74
N GLY A 50 -6.42 -18.50 11.67
CA GLY A 50 -7.71 -18.06 12.20
C GLY A 50 -8.59 -17.29 11.22
N SER A 51 -8.03 -16.81 10.11
CA SER A 51 -8.81 -16.20 9.01
C SER A 51 -9.56 -17.24 8.16
N PHE A 52 -9.38 -18.53 8.44
CA PHE A 52 -10.05 -19.65 7.76
C PHE A 52 -9.98 -19.54 6.21
N PRO A 53 -8.78 -19.42 5.60
CA PRO A 53 -8.64 -19.19 4.17
C PRO A 53 -9.27 -20.30 3.31
N TRP A 54 -9.33 -21.53 3.82
CA TRP A 54 -9.98 -22.66 3.15
C TRP A 54 -11.50 -22.48 3.00
N VAL A 55 -12.14 -21.70 3.88
CA VAL A 55 -13.56 -21.39 3.77
C VAL A 55 -13.81 -20.38 2.66
N LEU A 56 -12.89 -19.43 2.45
CA LEU A 56 -13.00 -18.42 1.40
C LEU A 56 -12.84 -19.00 -0.01
N VAL A 57 -12.21 -20.18 -0.15
CA VAL A 57 -11.97 -20.84 -1.45
C VAL A 57 -13.11 -21.78 -1.84
N GLN A 58 -14.08 -22.04 -0.95
CA GLN A 58 -15.25 -22.87 -1.28
C GLN A 58 -16.16 -22.12 -2.26
N ASP A 59 -16.75 -22.85 -3.21
CA ASP A 59 -17.57 -22.28 -4.29
C ASP A 59 -18.70 -21.38 -3.79
N ASP A 60 -19.30 -21.71 -2.65
CA ASP A 60 -20.36 -20.91 -2.02
C ASP A 60 -19.88 -19.53 -1.52
N ASN A 61 -18.58 -19.41 -1.23
CA ASN A 61 -17.96 -18.18 -0.70
C ASN A 61 -17.09 -17.45 -1.73
N ALA A 62 -16.97 -17.95 -2.95
CA ALA A 62 -16.15 -17.37 -4.02
C ALA A 62 -16.51 -15.89 -4.29
N LYS A 63 -17.79 -15.53 -4.20
CA LYS A 63 -18.25 -14.13 -4.33
C LYS A 63 -17.70 -13.21 -3.23
N GLY A 64 -17.53 -13.72 -2.01
CA GLY A 64 -16.94 -12.95 -0.91
C GLY A 64 -15.46 -12.66 -1.15
N LEU A 65 -14.70 -13.63 -1.64
CA LEU A 65 -13.30 -13.46 -2.02
C LEU A 65 -13.16 -12.47 -3.18
N ASP A 66 -14.00 -12.60 -4.21
CA ASP A 66 -14.02 -11.71 -5.36
C ASP A 66 -14.30 -10.26 -4.93
N THR A 67 -15.33 -10.05 -4.11
CA THR A 67 -15.64 -8.73 -3.54
C THR A 67 -14.47 -8.16 -2.74
N PHE A 68 -13.80 -8.98 -1.91
CA PHE A 68 -12.64 -8.56 -1.14
C PHE A 68 -11.49 -8.11 -2.04
N VAL A 69 -11.19 -8.88 -3.10
CA VAL A 69 -10.14 -8.54 -4.06
C VAL A 69 -10.44 -7.23 -4.78
N HIS A 70 -11.69 -7.01 -5.19
CA HIS A 70 -12.11 -5.77 -5.84
C HIS A 70 -12.00 -4.55 -4.92
N VAL A 71 -12.48 -4.66 -3.69
CA VAL A 71 -12.36 -3.58 -2.69
C VAL A 71 -10.88 -3.27 -2.41
N TYR A 72 -10.06 -4.29 -2.17
CA TYR A 72 -8.63 -4.13 -1.94
C TYR A 72 -7.94 -3.44 -3.13
N SER A 73 -8.25 -3.88 -4.35
CA SER A 73 -7.68 -3.32 -5.58
C SER A 73 -8.05 -1.85 -5.79
N ALA A 74 -9.27 -1.45 -5.39
CA ALA A 74 -9.73 -0.07 -5.49
C ALA A 74 -8.89 0.90 -4.63
N PHE A 75 -8.37 0.45 -3.50
CA PHE A 75 -7.49 1.25 -2.65
C PHE A 75 -6.02 1.15 -3.04
N LEU A 76 -5.58 -0.03 -3.51
CA LEU A 76 -4.16 -0.28 -3.81
C LEU A 76 -3.67 0.58 -4.97
N GLY A 77 -4.47 0.73 -6.03
CA GLY A 77 -4.13 1.57 -7.19
C GLY A 77 -3.79 3.01 -6.79
N PRO A 78 -4.71 3.74 -6.12
CA PRO A 78 -4.45 5.08 -5.63
C PRO A 78 -3.25 5.19 -4.68
N MET A 79 -3.06 4.24 -3.77
CA MET A 79 -1.91 4.24 -2.86
C MET A 79 -0.58 4.20 -3.63
N ILE A 80 -0.47 3.29 -4.59
CA ILE A 80 0.75 3.16 -5.40
C ILE A 80 0.96 4.43 -6.23
N ALA A 81 -0.10 5.00 -6.82
CA ALA A 81 -0.02 6.25 -7.57
C ALA A 81 0.54 7.39 -6.73
N ILE A 82 0.04 7.58 -5.51
CA ILE A 82 0.53 8.63 -4.60
C ILE A 82 2.01 8.45 -4.31
N LEU A 83 2.45 7.22 -3.98
CA LEU A 83 3.86 6.93 -3.70
C LEU A 83 4.76 7.18 -4.92
N VAL A 84 4.34 6.73 -6.12
CA VAL A 84 5.09 6.92 -7.36
C VAL A 84 5.18 8.40 -7.72
N ILE A 85 4.07 9.13 -7.67
CA ILE A 85 4.04 10.57 -7.99
C ILE A 85 4.85 11.37 -6.97
N GLU A 86 4.72 11.07 -5.67
CA GLU A 86 5.52 11.73 -4.64
C GLU A 86 7.00 11.55 -4.89
N PHE A 87 7.45 10.31 -5.09
CA PHE A 87 8.87 10.00 -5.23
C PHE A 87 9.47 10.48 -6.56
N TYR A 88 8.84 10.12 -7.69
CA TYR A 88 9.42 10.39 -9.01
C TYR A 88 9.12 11.80 -9.55
N VAL A 89 7.90 12.30 -9.32
CA VAL A 89 7.44 13.55 -9.91
C VAL A 89 7.68 14.73 -8.97
N LEU A 90 7.18 14.66 -7.73
CA LEU A 90 7.25 15.80 -6.82
C LEU A 90 8.63 15.98 -6.22
N ARG A 91 9.29 14.91 -5.80
CA ARG A 91 10.63 14.96 -5.16
C ARG A 91 11.78 14.63 -6.09
N LYS A 92 11.52 14.23 -7.34
CA LYS A 92 12.56 13.89 -8.33
C LYS A 92 13.60 12.91 -7.78
N GLN A 93 13.14 11.89 -7.06
CA GLN A 93 13.95 10.84 -6.41
C GLN A 93 14.87 11.34 -5.27
N HIS A 94 14.69 12.57 -4.79
CA HIS A 94 15.44 13.11 -3.66
C HIS A 94 14.57 13.08 -2.40
N ILE A 95 14.78 12.06 -1.58
CA ILE A 95 14.18 11.95 -0.24
C ILE A 95 15.31 11.92 0.78
N ASP A 96 15.26 12.85 1.73
CA ASP A 96 16.12 12.81 2.88
C ASP A 96 15.58 11.78 3.87
N ILE A 97 16.32 10.68 4.04
CA ILE A 97 15.92 9.57 4.90
C ILE A 97 15.92 9.99 6.38
N GLU A 98 16.80 10.90 6.79
CA GLU A 98 16.83 11.39 8.17
C GLU A 98 15.56 12.15 8.52
N GLU A 99 15.04 12.95 7.57
CA GLU A 99 13.78 13.70 7.75
C GLU A 99 12.56 12.81 7.91
N LEU A 100 12.55 11.59 7.33
CA LEU A 100 11.45 10.62 7.52
C LEU A 100 11.30 10.18 8.98
N TYR A 101 12.40 10.13 9.73
CA TYR A 101 12.43 9.63 11.10
C TYR A 101 12.55 10.74 12.15
N ARG A 102 12.81 11.97 11.74
CA ARG A 102 12.96 13.11 12.65
C ARG A 102 11.61 13.56 13.19
N LYS A 103 11.47 13.61 14.52
CA LYS A 103 10.29 14.21 15.16
C LYS A 103 10.22 15.70 14.82
N GLY A 104 9.12 16.13 14.18
CA GLY A 104 8.95 17.51 13.71
C GLY A 104 9.62 17.82 12.37
N GLY A 105 10.11 16.82 11.65
CA GLY A 105 10.63 16.96 10.28
C GLY A 105 9.53 17.22 9.24
N ASP A 106 9.94 17.37 8.00
CA ASP A 106 9.06 17.68 6.86
C ASP A 106 7.91 16.69 6.67
N PHE A 107 8.10 15.44 7.14
CA PHE A 107 7.10 14.37 7.07
C PHE A 107 6.30 14.19 8.37
N SER A 108 6.45 15.10 9.34
CA SER A 108 5.69 15.00 10.57
C SER A 108 4.25 15.47 10.36
N GLY A 109 3.30 14.62 10.78
CA GLY A 109 1.86 14.92 10.68
C GLY A 109 1.14 14.09 9.62
N VAL A 110 0.00 14.59 9.19
CA VAL A 110 -0.89 13.90 8.23
C VAL A 110 -0.87 14.60 6.89
N ASN A 111 -0.55 13.88 5.83
CA ASN A 111 -0.64 14.39 4.46
C ASN A 111 -2.10 14.33 3.96
N TYR A 112 -2.86 15.38 4.23
CA TYR A 112 -4.27 15.46 3.79
C TYR A 112 -4.44 15.42 2.28
N ALA A 113 -3.45 15.89 1.50
CA ALA A 113 -3.49 15.80 0.05
C ALA A 113 -3.48 14.34 -0.43
N ALA A 114 -2.67 13.50 0.23
CA ALA A 114 -2.64 12.06 -0.03
C ALA A 114 -3.97 11.39 0.34
N ILE A 115 -4.57 11.77 1.48
CA ILE A 115 -5.86 11.22 1.90
C ILE A 115 -6.97 11.58 0.90
N ILE A 116 -7.03 12.84 0.46
CA ILE A 116 -8.02 13.27 -0.53
C ILE A 116 -7.82 12.54 -1.85
N ALA A 117 -6.60 12.44 -2.34
CA ALA A 117 -6.28 11.71 -3.56
C ALA A 117 -6.62 10.22 -3.46
N LEU A 118 -6.38 9.60 -2.30
CA LEU A 118 -6.75 8.22 -2.02
C LEU A 118 -8.26 8.02 -2.09
N ILE A 119 -9.04 8.88 -1.42
CA ILE A 119 -10.51 8.77 -1.38
C ILE A 119 -11.10 9.00 -2.78
N VAL A 120 -10.66 10.03 -3.50
CA VAL A 120 -11.15 10.34 -4.85
C VAL A 120 -10.76 9.22 -5.83
N GLY A 121 -9.53 8.73 -5.77
CA GLY A 121 -9.06 7.62 -6.58
C GLY A 121 -9.83 6.32 -6.32
N ALA A 122 -10.06 5.98 -5.05
CA ALA A 122 -10.83 4.82 -4.66
C ALA A 122 -12.31 4.94 -5.10
N ALA A 123 -12.93 6.11 -4.92
CA ALA A 123 -14.30 6.36 -5.37
C ALA A 123 -14.44 6.17 -6.89
N ALA A 124 -13.47 6.67 -7.67
CA ALA A 124 -13.44 6.47 -9.12
C ALA A 124 -13.24 4.98 -9.49
N ALA A 125 -12.39 4.27 -8.74
CA ALA A 125 -12.14 2.84 -8.93
C ALA A 125 -13.41 2.00 -8.74
N PHE A 126 -14.24 2.33 -7.75
CA PHE A 126 -15.53 1.64 -7.52
C PHE A 126 -16.56 1.82 -8.63
N LEU A 127 -16.41 2.84 -9.48
CA LEU A 127 -17.29 3.01 -10.65
C LEU A 127 -16.93 2.06 -11.80
N PHE A 128 -15.71 1.52 -11.81
CA PHE A 128 -15.18 0.67 -12.87
C PHE A 128 -14.48 -0.55 -12.26
N VAL A 129 -15.26 -1.46 -11.70
CA VAL A 129 -14.77 -2.57 -10.86
C VAL A 129 -13.73 -3.44 -11.57
N ASP A 130 -13.94 -3.76 -12.86
CA ASP A 130 -13.03 -4.60 -13.65
C ASP A 130 -11.63 -3.98 -13.85
N LEU A 131 -11.55 -2.65 -13.84
CA LEU A 131 -10.33 -1.88 -14.01
C LEU A 131 -10.01 -1.03 -12.78
N ALA A 132 -10.54 -1.40 -11.61
CA ALA A 132 -10.48 -0.61 -10.39
C ALA A 132 -9.06 -0.13 -10.06
N TRP A 133 -8.08 -1.02 -10.12
CA TRP A 133 -6.69 -0.68 -9.83
C TRP A 133 -6.14 0.40 -10.78
N LEU A 134 -6.38 0.23 -12.08
CA LEU A 134 -5.85 1.15 -13.12
C LEU A 134 -6.53 2.52 -13.06
N ILE A 135 -7.87 2.54 -12.95
CA ILE A 135 -8.64 3.78 -12.86
C ILE A 135 -8.27 4.54 -11.59
N GLY A 136 -8.21 3.84 -10.45
CA GLY A 136 -7.81 4.42 -9.18
C GLY A 136 -6.39 5.01 -9.23
N PHE A 137 -5.46 4.30 -9.87
CA PHE A 137 -4.09 4.78 -10.10
C PHE A 137 -4.07 6.08 -10.92
N ILE A 138 -4.71 6.10 -12.09
CA ILE A 138 -4.70 7.27 -12.98
C ILE A 138 -5.33 8.49 -12.30
N VAL A 139 -6.50 8.30 -11.67
CA VAL A 139 -7.21 9.40 -11.00
C VAL A 139 -6.37 9.96 -9.85
N ALA A 140 -5.83 9.11 -8.99
CA ALA A 140 -5.00 9.57 -7.89
C ALA A 140 -3.69 10.22 -8.37
N ALA A 141 -3.08 9.71 -9.44
CA ALA A 141 -1.88 10.30 -10.06
C ALA A 141 -2.11 11.75 -10.55
N ILE A 142 -3.33 12.08 -10.96
CA ILE A 142 -3.71 13.43 -11.39
C ILE A 142 -4.10 14.29 -10.18
N VAL A 143 -4.97 13.74 -9.32
CA VAL A 143 -5.55 14.49 -8.18
C VAL A 143 -4.49 14.85 -7.15
N TYR A 144 -3.57 13.94 -6.84
CA TYR A 144 -2.57 14.15 -5.80
C TYR A 144 -1.69 15.41 -6.02
N PRO A 145 -1.03 15.58 -7.16
CA PRO A 145 -0.21 16.78 -7.39
C PRO A 145 -1.05 18.06 -7.48
N LEU A 146 -2.29 17.98 -8.01
CA LEU A 146 -3.18 19.13 -8.07
C LEU A 146 -3.58 19.60 -6.66
N VAL A 147 -4.02 18.68 -5.81
CA VAL A 147 -4.40 18.99 -4.43
C VAL A 147 -3.19 19.51 -3.64
N THR A 148 -2.03 18.88 -3.78
CA THR A 148 -0.79 19.33 -3.15
C THR A 148 -0.43 20.75 -3.57
N LYS A 149 -0.55 21.07 -4.86
CA LYS A 149 -0.23 22.40 -5.38
C LYS A 149 -1.17 23.49 -4.85
N TYR A 150 -2.48 23.26 -4.93
CA TYR A 150 -3.48 24.33 -4.77
C TYR A 150 -4.08 24.43 -3.38
N MET A 151 -4.32 23.31 -2.68
CA MET A 151 -5.08 23.34 -1.42
C MET A 151 -4.22 23.53 -0.17
N PHE A 152 -3.00 23.06 -0.14
CA PHE A 152 -2.16 23.06 1.08
C PHE A 152 -0.95 23.99 0.96
N LYS A 153 -1.19 25.29 0.71
CA LYS A 153 -0.14 26.30 0.72
C LYS A 153 0.47 26.39 2.13
N GLY A 154 1.78 26.15 2.25
CA GLY A 154 2.50 26.21 3.54
C GLY A 154 2.57 24.88 4.31
N SER A 155 2.15 23.76 3.74
CA SER A 155 2.35 22.45 4.34
C SER A 155 3.83 22.05 4.29
N SER A 156 4.36 21.49 5.38
CA SER A 156 5.72 20.94 5.44
C SER A 156 5.98 19.85 4.41
N PHE A 157 4.92 19.13 4.00
CA PHE A 157 5.01 18.13 2.92
C PHE A 157 5.40 18.68 1.55
N LYS A 158 5.36 20.02 1.34
CA LYS A 158 5.85 20.67 0.11
C LYS A 158 7.35 20.91 0.11
N ASN A 159 7.98 20.91 1.26
CA ASN A 159 9.43 21.11 1.36
C ASN A 159 10.15 20.06 0.53
N ASN A 160 11.19 20.48 -0.17
CA ASN A 160 11.95 19.64 -1.09
C ASN A 160 11.12 18.98 -2.24
N THR A 161 9.95 19.54 -2.58
CA THR A 161 9.19 19.16 -3.79
C THR A 161 9.33 20.23 -4.88
N ILE A 162 8.80 19.93 -6.09
CA ILE A 162 8.72 20.91 -7.18
C ILE A 162 7.81 22.12 -6.87
N PHE A 163 7.02 22.05 -5.80
CA PHE A 163 6.12 23.11 -5.32
C PHE A 163 6.69 23.87 -4.14
N ASP A 164 7.94 23.63 -3.78
CA ASP A 164 8.64 24.35 -2.73
C ASP A 164 8.82 25.83 -3.14
N GLN A 165 8.24 26.74 -2.35
CA GLN A 165 8.32 28.18 -2.59
C GLN A 165 9.47 28.84 -1.81
N THR A 166 10.26 28.05 -1.08
CA THR A 166 11.37 28.56 -0.25
C THR A 166 12.72 28.57 -0.96
N LYS A 167 12.75 28.18 -2.24
CA LYS A 167 13.94 28.25 -3.09
C LYS A 167 13.92 29.43 -4.02
#